data_fdacd6d32307fd26e80914ac7f1e8c38
#
_entry.id   fdacd6d32307fd26e80914ac7f1e8c38
#
_cell.length_a   1.000
_cell.length_b   1.000
_cell.length_c   1.000
_cell.angle_alpha   90.00
_cell.angle_beta   90.00
_cell.angle_gamma   90.00
#
_symmetry.space_group_name_H-M   'P 1'
#
loop_
_entity.id
_entity.type
_entity.pdbx_description
1 polymer ?
#
loop_
_entity_poly.entity_id
_entity_poly.type
_entity_poly.pdbx_seq_one_letter_code
_entity_poly.pdbx_strand_id
1 'polypeptide(L)'
;MLEACKISYSHKKVSILENIDVTVNYGELLVIVGPNGAGKSTLLSMLANEMKHNDEPIIFKKKTFEDWDQKELPLHKAKFSQQNSSDIPLTVMDVVMMGRYPYFNSIPHQSDIDAVLKSMAETDVVAFKDRDYNTLSGGERQRVHLARVLTQLENDVAHKLVFMDEPLNNLDVLHQHRILHTVKNFTERGNTAVIVLHDLNLAAQFADSVLLMQKGKIVNHDKPEKVFTKEIISKVYNFPCTICLNPVNQNPLIIFGT
;
A
#
# COMPACT_ATOMS: atom_id res chain seq x y z
N MET A 1 -2.52 -3.81 15.31
CA MET A 1 -3.42 -3.75 14.16
C MET A 1 -3.34 -5.01 13.31
N LEU A 2 -2.15 -5.36 12.84
CA LEU A 2 -1.86 -6.55 12.07
C LEU A 2 -0.61 -7.22 12.64
N GLU A 3 -0.65 -8.53 12.85
CA GLU A 3 0.46 -9.31 13.38
C GLU A 3 0.64 -10.57 12.55
N ALA A 4 1.86 -10.84 12.17
CA ALA A 4 2.26 -11.99 11.38
C ALA A 4 3.56 -12.55 11.93
N CYS A 5 3.58 -13.85 12.26
CA CYS A 5 4.72 -14.51 12.87
C CYS A 5 5.22 -15.64 11.98
N LYS A 6 6.55 -15.74 11.83
CA LYS A 6 7.26 -16.84 11.15
C LYS A 6 6.77 -17.13 9.73
N ILE A 7 6.31 -16.09 9.00
CA ILE A 7 5.88 -16.26 7.61
C ILE A 7 7.05 -16.73 6.76
N SER A 8 6.85 -17.84 6.06
CA SER A 8 7.77 -18.34 5.04
C SER A 8 7.00 -18.69 3.77
N TYR A 9 7.58 -18.44 2.62
CA TYR A 9 6.94 -18.76 1.34
C TYR A 9 7.97 -19.22 0.31
N SER A 10 7.64 -20.30 -0.37
CA SER A 10 8.45 -20.84 -1.47
C SER A 10 7.59 -21.02 -2.72
N HIS A 11 8.13 -20.65 -3.87
CA HIS A 11 7.50 -20.91 -5.17
C HIS A 11 8.41 -21.84 -5.99
N LYS A 12 7.87 -22.98 -6.46
CA LYS A 12 8.62 -23.99 -7.25
C LYS A 12 9.98 -24.36 -6.62
N LYS A 13 10.00 -24.59 -5.30
CA LYS A 13 11.21 -24.92 -4.49
C LYS A 13 12.22 -23.77 -4.31
N VAL A 14 11.92 -22.56 -4.78
CA VAL A 14 12.73 -21.38 -4.50
C VAL A 14 12.13 -20.65 -3.31
N SER A 15 12.91 -20.48 -2.24
CA SER A 15 12.49 -19.69 -1.07
C SER A 15 12.41 -18.21 -1.48
N ILE A 16 11.25 -17.58 -1.22
CA ILE A 16 10.99 -16.15 -1.50
C ILE A 16 10.94 -15.37 -0.20
N LEU A 17 10.35 -15.94 0.85
CA LEU A 17 10.32 -15.37 2.20
C LEU A 17 10.76 -16.41 3.21
N GLU A 18 11.57 -15.99 4.19
CA GLU A 18 12.13 -16.86 5.20
C GLU A 18 11.95 -16.27 6.59
N ASN A 19 11.09 -16.90 7.40
CA ASN A 19 10.90 -16.62 8.82
C ASN A 19 10.68 -15.13 9.11
N ILE A 20 9.62 -14.55 8.53
CA ILE A 20 9.28 -13.15 8.64
C ILE A 20 8.34 -12.90 9.82
N ASP A 21 8.74 -12.04 10.73
CA ASP A 21 7.90 -11.52 11.81
C ASP A 21 7.60 -10.05 11.55
N VAL A 22 6.31 -9.66 11.49
CA VAL A 22 5.86 -8.29 11.24
C VAL A 22 4.73 -7.92 12.17
N THR A 23 4.86 -6.77 12.81
CA THR A 23 3.77 -6.13 13.55
C THR A 23 3.54 -4.73 12.96
N VAL A 24 2.28 -4.42 12.67
CA VAL A 24 1.85 -3.09 12.19
C VAL A 24 0.87 -2.52 13.22
N ASN A 25 1.13 -1.31 13.69
CA ASN A 25 0.32 -0.67 14.72
C ASN A 25 -0.91 0.05 14.13
N TYR A 26 -1.84 0.45 14.99
CA TYR A 26 -2.94 1.31 14.60
C TYR A 26 -2.45 2.72 14.26
N GLY A 27 -2.98 3.33 13.21
CA GLY A 27 -2.60 4.67 12.79
C GLY A 27 -1.21 4.79 12.15
N GLU A 28 -0.60 3.67 11.78
CA GLU A 28 0.77 3.61 11.26
C GLU A 28 0.80 3.58 9.73
N LEU A 29 1.70 4.35 9.13
CA LEU A 29 2.15 4.20 7.76
C LEU A 29 3.45 3.37 7.77
N LEU A 30 3.33 2.05 7.55
CA LEU A 30 4.47 1.17 7.32
C LEU A 30 4.87 1.18 5.85
N VAL A 31 6.13 1.48 5.57
CA VAL A 31 6.67 1.41 4.21
C VAL A 31 7.66 0.25 4.09
N ILE A 32 7.41 -0.66 3.14
CA ILE A 32 8.29 -1.78 2.81
C ILE A 32 9.24 -1.35 1.69
N VAL A 33 10.54 -1.42 1.94
CA VAL A 33 11.58 -1.08 0.96
C VAL A 33 12.61 -2.22 0.82
N GLY A 34 13.41 -2.17 -0.23
CA GLY A 34 14.48 -3.13 -0.50
C GLY A 34 14.73 -3.33 -1.99
N PRO A 35 15.83 -3.99 -2.38
CA PRO A 35 16.16 -4.24 -3.77
C PRO A 35 15.09 -5.04 -4.52
N ASN A 36 15.14 -5.03 -5.86
CA ASN A 36 14.28 -5.87 -6.68
C ASN A 36 14.55 -7.36 -6.36
N GLY A 37 13.47 -8.14 -6.29
CA GLY A 37 13.56 -9.55 -5.90
C GLY A 37 13.72 -9.80 -4.38
N ALA A 38 13.65 -8.77 -3.51
CA ALA A 38 13.73 -8.94 -2.07
C ALA A 38 12.52 -9.64 -1.43
N GLY A 39 11.40 -9.81 -2.18
CA GLY A 39 10.17 -10.44 -1.68
C GLY A 39 9.09 -9.45 -1.21
N LYS A 40 9.23 -8.13 -1.45
CA LYS A 40 8.33 -7.07 -0.96
C LYS A 40 6.85 -7.29 -1.34
N SER A 41 6.56 -7.43 -2.62
CA SER A 41 5.18 -7.64 -3.12
C SER A 41 4.60 -8.98 -2.66
N THR A 42 5.45 -10.01 -2.52
CA THR A 42 5.05 -11.30 -1.97
C THR A 42 4.65 -11.14 -0.50
N LEU A 43 5.48 -10.46 0.31
CA LEU A 43 5.17 -10.18 1.72
C LEU A 43 3.87 -9.38 1.83
N LEU A 44 3.72 -8.31 1.04
CA LEU A 44 2.51 -7.49 1.04
C LEU A 44 1.26 -8.32 0.71
N SER A 45 1.33 -9.20 -0.31
CA SER A 45 0.21 -10.07 -0.71
C SER A 45 -0.12 -11.11 0.35
N MET A 46 0.87 -11.62 1.08
CA MET A 46 0.64 -12.51 2.22
C MET A 46 -0.01 -11.77 3.38
N LEU A 47 0.52 -10.60 3.77
CA LEU A 47 -0.07 -9.77 4.82
C LEU A 47 -1.51 -9.34 4.48
N ALA A 48 -1.82 -9.19 3.19
CA ALA A 48 -3.17 -8.92 2.70
C ALA A 48 -4.06 -10.18 2.64
N ASN A 49 -3.57 -11.36 3.01
CA ASN A 49 -4.25 -12.66 2.92
C ASN A 49 -4.75 -12.99 1.49
N GLU A 50 -3.95 -12.64 0.47
CA GLU A 50 -4.24 -13.01 -0.93
C GLU A 50 -3.49 -14.27 -1.38
N MET A 51 -2.47 -14.65 -0.63
CA MET A 51 -1.68 -15.86 -0.88
C MET A 51 -1.80 -16.80 0.31
N LYS A 52 -2.10 -18.07 0.04
CA LYS A 52 -2.12 -19.10 1.08
C LYS A 52 -0.69 -19.38 1.56
N HIS A 53 -0.53 -19.50 2.85
CA HIS A 53 0.69 -19.95 3.53
C HIS A 53 0.34 -21.07 4.50
N ASN A 54 1.32 -21.89 4.84
CA ASN A 54 1.13 -23.04 5.75
C ASN A 54 1.62 -22.72 7.18
N ASP A 55 1.94 -21.46 7.44
CA ASP A 55 2.54 -21.00 8.69
C ASP A 55 1.48 -20.52 9.68
N GLU A 56 1.92 -19.90 10.76
CA GLU A 56 1.05 -19.28 11.77
C GLU A 56 0.06 -18.29 11.14
N PRO A 57 -1.20 -18.24 11.60
CA PRO A 57 -2.22 -17.36 11.03
C PRO A 57 -1.84 -15.89 11.20
N ILE A 58 -2.18 -15.08 10.21
CA ILE A 58 -2.04 -13.63 10.29
C ILE A 58 -3.24 -13.07 11.10
N ILE A 59 -2.94 -12.35 12.15
CA ILE A 59 -3.94 -11.75 13.03
C ILE A 59 -4.22 -10.31 12.58
N PHE A 60 -5.46 -10.04 12.23
CA PHE A 60 -5.97 -8.71 11.90
C PHE A 60 -7.05 -8.30 12.90
N LYS A 61 -6.85 -7.19 13.64
CA LYS A 61 -7.77 -6.72 14.70
C LYS A 61 -8.13 -7.82 15.68
N LYS A 62 -7.14 -8.58 16.16
CA LYS A 62 -7.29 -9.69 17.14
C LYS A 62 -8.08 -10.91 16.63
N LYS A 63 -8.34 -11.01 15.33
CA LYS A 63 -8.97 -12.17 14.69
C LYS A 63 -8.06 -12.69 13.59
N THR A 64 -8.12 -13.99 13.29
CA THR A 64 -7.51 -14.50 12.05
C THR A 64 -8.34 -14.05 10.85
N PHE A 65 -7.78 -14.09 9.64
CA PHE A 65 -8.57 -13.72 8.45
C PHE A 65 -9.71 -14.69 8.18
N GLU A 66 -9.57 -15.94 8.60
CA GLU A 66 -10.58 -16.99 8.47
C GLU A 66 -11.80 -16.76 9.38
N ASP A 67 -11.60 -16.05 10.52
CA ASP A 67 -12.66 -15.73 11.48
C ASP A 67 -13.50 -14.49 11.07
N TRP A 68 -13.12 -13.82 9.98
CA TRP A 68 -13.86 -12.68 9.47
C TRP A 68 -15.00 -13.12 8.54
N ASP A 69 -16.16 -12.51 8.71
CA ASP A 69 -17.24 -12.63 7.73
C ASP A 69 -16.79 -12.05 6.38
N GLN A 70 -17.11 -12.76 5.28
CA GLN A 70 -16.70 -12.36 3.93
C GLN A 70 -17.28 -11.02 3.47
N LYS A 71 -18.45 -10.63 4.02
CA LYS A 71 -19.07 -9.33 3.72
C LYS A 71 -18.55 -8.21 4.62
N GLU A 72 -18.08 -8.55 5.83
CA GLU A 72 -17.55 -7.58 6.80
C GLU A 72 -16.10 -7.21 6.48
N LEU A 73 -15.24 -8.16 6.18
CA LEU A 73 -13.82 -7.93 5.95
C LEU A 73 -13.51 -6.83 4.92
N PRO A 74 -14.22 -6.73 3.77
CA PRO A 74 -13.99 -5.68 2.79
C PRO A 74 -14.29 -4.25 3.29
N LEU A 75 -15.09 -4.11 4.36
CA LEU A 75 -15.35 -2.80 4.99
C LEU A 75 -14.17 -2.32 5.82
N HIS A 76 -13.31 -3.22 6.25
CA HIS A 76 -12.16 -2.96 7.13
C HIS A 76 -10.82 -2.93 6.39
N LYS A 77 -10.72 -3.63 5.25
CA LYS A 77 -9.48 -3.83 4.54
C LYS A 77 -9.66 -3.67 3.04
N ALA A 78 -8.75 -2.94 2.40
CA ALA A 78 -8.68 -2.86 0.95
C ALA A 78 -7.24 -3.06 0.47
N LYS A 79 -7.07 -3.44 -0.80
CA LYS A 79 -5.77 -3.52 -1.44
C LYS A 79 -5.78 -2.79 -2.78
N PHE A 80 -4.77 -1.95 -2.95
CA PHE A 80 -4.39 -1.38 -4.22
C PHE A 80 -3.45 -2.37 -4.92
N SER A 81 -3.87 -2.90 -6.06
CA SER A 81 -3.05 -3.73 -6.94
C SER A 81 -3.12 -3.18 -8.35
N GLN A 82 -2.03 -3.29 -9.09
CA GLN A 82 -2.07 -2.99 -10.52
C GLN A 82 -3.04 -3.95 -11.19
N GLN A 83 -4.09 -3.42 -11.83
CA GLN A 83 -5.01 -4.23 -12.63
C GLN A 83 -4.64 -4.11 -14.11
N ASN A 84 -4.74 -5.24 -14.79
CA ASN A 84 -4.67 -5.28 -16.24
C ASN A 84 -5.91 -4.58 -16.84
N SER A 85 -5.78 -4.05 -18.05
CA SER A 85 -6.91 -3.51 -18.82
C SER A 85 -8.04 -4.53 -18.92
N SER A 86 -9.27 -4.07 -18.77
CA SER A 86 -10.48 -4.86 -19.06
C SER A 86 -10.86 -4.65 -20.51
N ASP A 87 -11.23 -5.71 -21.22
CA ASP A 87 -11.78 -5.61 -22.58
C ASP A 87 -13.23 -5.05 -22.59
N ILE A 88 -13.81 -4.86 -21.41
CA ILE A 88 -15.15 -4.29 -21.24
C ILE A 88 -15.05 -2.77 -21.21
N PRO A 89 -15.78 -2.02 -22.03
CA PRO A 89 -15.82 -0.57 -21.99
C PRO A 89 -16.55 -0.10 -20.71
N LEU A 90 -15.77 0.34 -19.73
CA LEU A 90 -16.26 0.88 -18.46
C LEU A 90 -15.89 2.36 -18.38
N THR A 91 -16.79 3.16 -17.85
CA THR A 91 -16.45 4.54 -17.50
C THR A 91 -15.55 4.58 -16.26
N VAL A 92 -14.83 5.67 -16.08
CA VAL A 92 -14.05 5.89 -14.86
C VAL A 92 -14.93 5.80 -13.61
N MET A 93 -16.16 6.33 -13.68
CA MET A 93 -17.12 6.24 -12.58
C MET A 93 -17.51 4.79 -12.26
N ASP A 94 -17.70 3.95 -13.27
CA ASP A 94 -18.01 2.52 -13.08
C ASP A 94 -16.84 1.81 -12.36
N VAL A 95 -15.61 2.09 -12.75
CA VAL A 95 -14.41 1.49 -12.11
C VAL A 95 -14.30 1.91 -10.64
N VAL A 96 -14.53 3.19 -10.32
CA VAL A 96 -14.49 3.65 -8.93
C VAL A 96 -15.67 3.09 -8.12
N MET A 97 -16.87 2.97 -8.74
CA MET A 97 -18.06 2.37 -8.13
C MET A 97 -17.86 0.92 -7.72
N MET A 98 -16.97 0.16 -8.37
CA MET A 98 -16.62 -1.20 -7.91
C MET A 98 -16.13 -1.24 -6.45
N GLY A 99 -15.55 -0.15 -5.95
CA GLY A 99 -15.19 -0.03 -4.54
C GLY A 99 -16.41 -0.09 -3.60
N ARG A 100 -17.61 0.20 -4.10
CA ARG A 100 -18.85 0.16 -3.31
C ARG A 100 -19.58 -1.18 -3.35
N TYR A 101 -19.13 -2.17 -4.11
CA TYR A 101 -19.78 -3.48 -4.19
C TYR A 101 -20.01 -4.18 -2.82
N PRO A 102 -19.19 -3.99 -1.79
CA PRO A 102 -19.52 -4.51 -0.45
C PRO A 102 -20.74 -3.87 0.24
N TYR A 103 -21.28 -2.75 -0.29
CA TYR A 103 -22.30 -1.94 0.38
C TYR A 103 -23.70 -2.08 -0.19
N PHE A 104 -23.84 -2.58 -1.41
CA PHE A 104 -25.14 -2.78 -2.05
C PHE A 104 -25.21 -4.10 -2.85
N ASN A 105 -26.40 -4.62 -3.09
CA ASN A 105 -26.57 -5.88 -3.84
C ASN A 105 -26.77 -5.66 -5.36
N SER A 106 -27.64 -4.73 -5.76
CA SER A 106 -27.99 -4.56 -7.17
C SER A 106 -27.96 -3.11 -7.64
N ILE A 107 -28.42 -2.19 -6.81
CA ILE A 107 -28.52 -0.76 -7.16
C ILE A 107 -27.79 0.04 -6.10
N PRO A 108 -26.81 0.90 -6.48
CA PRO A 108 -26.14 1.77 -5.54
C PRO A 108 -27.10 2.82 -4.97
N HIS A 109 -26.93 3.15 -3.70
CA HIS A 109 -27.64 4.24 -3.03
C HIS A 109 -26.97 5.58 -3.30
N GLN A 110 -27.67 6.70 -2.99
CA GLN A 110 -27.08 8.03 -3.15
C GLN A 110 -25.77 8.18 -2.33
N SER A 111 -25.71 7.61 -1.14
CA SER A 111 -24.50 7.58 -0.31
C SER A 111 -23.30 6.87 -0.98
N ASP A 112 -23.54 5.89 -1.85
CA ASP A 112 -22.47 5.23 -2.61
C ASP A 112 -21.95 6.14 -3.71
N ILE A 113 -22.85 6.86 -4.40
CA ILE A 113 -22.50 7.85 -5.41
C ILE A 113 -21.67 8.99 -4.77
N ASP A 114 -22.10 9.49 -3.62
CA ASP A 114 -21.42 10.56 -2.88
C ASP A 114 -20.02 10.13 -2.45
N ALA A 115 -19.85 8.89 -1.96
CA ALA A 115 -18.54 8.31 -1.60
C ALA A 115 -17.62 8.19 -2.82
N VAL A 116 -18.15 7.79 -3.99
CA VAL A 116 -17.42 7.73 -5.25
C VAL A 116 -16.92 9.11 -5.65
N LEU A 117 -17.83 10.11 -5.71
CA LEU A 117 -17.45 11.46 -6.11
C LEU A 117 -16.44 12.10 -5.16
N LYS A 118 -16.55 11.86 -3.86
CA LYS A 118 -15.57 12.29 -2.85
C LYS A 118 -14.19 11.70 -3.14
N SER A 119 -14.09 10.39 -3.30
CA SER A 119 -12.81 9.72 -3.55
C SER A 119 -12.20 10.12 -4.91
N MET A 120 -13.03 10.36 -5.92
CA MET A 120 -12.59 10.89 -7.21
C MET A 120 -12.03 12.31 -7.10
N ALA A 121 -12.61 13.15 -6.24
CA ALA A 121 -12.09 14.50 -5.96
C ALA A 121 -10.74 14.44 -5.23
N GLU A 122 -10.60 13.56 -4.22
CA GLU A 122 -9.35 13.37 -3.48
C GLU A 122 -8.19 12.88 -4.38
N THR A 123 -8.49 12.20 -5.48
CA THR A 123 -7.49 11.66 -6.42
C THR A 123 -7.37 12.41 -7.75
N ASP A 124 -8.09 13.55 -7.89
CA ASP A 124 -8.06 14.42 -9.06
C ASP A 124 -8.46 13.69 -10.36
N VAL A 125 -9.58 12.95 -10.32
CA VAL A 125 -10.11 12.20 -11.48
C VAL A 125 -11.56 12.53 -11.82
N VAL A 126 -12.19 13.48 -11.14
CA VAL A 126 -13.60 13.87 -11.38
C VAL A 126 -13.82 14.30 -12.83
N ALA A 127 -12.87 15.04 -13.41
CA ALA A 127 -12.95 15.50 -14.80
C ALA A 127 -13.04 14.37 -15.83
N PHE A 128 -12.68 13.15 -15.44
CA PHE A 128 -12.65 11.97 -16.30
C PHE A 128 -13.84 11.03 -16.08
N LYS A 129 -14.79 11.36 -15.20
CA LYS A 129 -15.81 10.43 -14.69
C LYS A 129 -16.58 9.67 -15.79
N ASP A 130 -16.87 10.34 -16.89
CA ASP A 130 -17.67 9.79 -18.00
C ASP A 130 -16.79 9.25 -19.16
N ARG A 131 -15.44 9.33 -19.04
CA ARG A 131 -14.52 8.80 -20.05
C ARG A 131 -14.41 7.28 -19.95
N ASP A 132 -14.17 6.63 -21.08
CA ASP A 132 -13.76 5.22 -21.12
C ASP A 132 -12.41 5.05 -20.40
N TYR A 133 -12.41 4.20 -19.38
CA TYR A 133 -11.23 3.88 -18.57
C TYR A 133 -10.03 3.42 -19.43
N ASN A 134 -10.28 2.70 -20.52
CA ASN A 134 -9.22 2.21 -21.40
C ASN A 134 -8.49 3.31 -22.17
N THR A 135 -9.08 4.51 -22.28
CA THR A 135 -8.46 5.68 -22.95
C THR A 135 -7.53 6.48 -22.06
N LEU A 136 -7.46 6.15 -20.77
CA LEU A 136 -6.65 6.85 -19.80
C LEU A 136 -5.15 6.49 -19.93
N SER A 137 -4.29 7.46 -19.64
CA SER A 137 -2.85 7.21 -19.43
C SER A 137 -2.59 6.32 -18.21
N GLY A 138 -1.39 5.75 -18.11
CA GLY A 138 -1.02 4.91 -16.96
C GLY A 138 -1.18 5.62 -15.62
N GLY A 139 -0.77 6.88 -15.52
CA GLY A 139 -0.89 7.67 -14.30
C GLY A 139 -2.35 8.02 -13.96
N GLU A 140 -3.18 8.33 -14.97
CA GLU A 140 -4.62 8.56 -14.76
C GLU A 140 -5.30 7.28 -14.26
N ARG A 141 -5.01 6.11 -14.85
CA ARG A 141 -5.53 4.82 -14.39
C ARG A 141 -5.14 4.54 -12.94
N GLN A 142 -3.91 4.85 -12.56
CA GLN A 142 -3.42 4.66 -11.21
C GLN A 142 -4.20 5.49 -10.18
N ARG A 143 -4.51 6.75 -10.50
CA ARG A 143 -5.36 7.61 -9.65
C ARG A 143 -6.80 7.10 -9.57
N VAL A 144 -7.35 6.58 -10.66
CA VAL A 144 -8.68 5.94 -10.66
C VAL A 144 -8.72 4.70 -9.76
N HIS A 145 -7.67 3.86 -9.80
CA HIS A 145 -7.58 2.71 -8.90
C HIS A 145 -7.43 3.12 -7.43
N LEU A 146 -6.69 4.21 -7.16
CA LEU A 146 -6.62 4.75 -5.82
C LEU A 146 -8.00 5.24 -5.35
N ALA A 147 -8.75 5.98 -6.21
CA ALA A 147 -10.12 6.38 -5.91
C ALA A 147 -11.00 5.18 -5.55
N ARG A 148 -10.93 4.09 -6.32
CA ARG A 148 -11.68 2.87 -6.04
C ARG A 148 -11.37 2.28 -4.66
N VAL A 149 -10.09 2.24 -4.29
CA VAL A 149 -9.64 1.71 -2.98
C VAL A 149 -10.11 2.62 -1.83
N LEU A 150 -10.00 3.93 -1.99
CA LEU A 150 -10.48 4.90 -1.01
C LEU A 150 -12.00 4.82 -0.86
N THR A 151 -12.73 4.73 -1.97
CA THR A 151 -14.18 4.56 -1.99
C THR A 151 -14.64 3.30 -1.24
N GLN A 152 -13.88 2.19 -1.35
CA GLN A 152 -14.17 0.98 -0.58
C GLN A 152 -14.05 1.22 0.93
N LEU A 153 -13.11 2.03 1.36
CA LEU A 153 -12.86 2.34 2.77
C LEU A 153 -13.62 3.58 3.27
N GLU A 154 -14.44 4.22 2.44
CA GLU A 154 -15.27 5.36 2.86
C GLU A 154 -16.52 4.86 3.58
N ASN A 155 -16.41 4.74 4.91
CA ASN A 155 -17.45 4.27 5.83
C ASN A 155 -17.10 4.70 7.26
N ASP A 156 -17.97 4.43 8.23
CA ASP A 156 -17.80 4.80 9.64
C ASP A 156 -17.01 3.76 10.47
N VAL A 157 -16.51 2.69 9.84
CA VAL A 157 -15.71 1.69 10.52
C VAL A 157 -14.39 2.28 11.00
N ALA A 158 -14.05 2.08 12.26
CA ALA A 158 -12.79 2.55 12.83
C ALA A 158 -11.61 1.66 12.43
N HIS A 159 -10.43 2.28 12.32
CA HIS A 159 -9.14 1.59 12.12
C HIS A 159 -9.11 0.68 10.89
N LYS A 160 -9.30 1.25 9.73
CA LYS A 160 -9.22 0.55 8.45
C LYS A 160 -7.76 0.29 8.07
N LEU A 161 -7.55 -0.70 7.19
CA LEU A 161 -6.23 -1.09 6.71
C LEU A 161 -6.20 -1.07 5.19
N VAL A 162 -5.23 -0.36 4.62
CA VAL A 162 -4.97 -0.38 3.18
C VAL A 162 -3.58 -0.95 2.89
N PHE A 163 -3.51 -1.83 1.89
CA PHE A 163 -2.27 -2.34 1.32
C PHE A 163 -2.07 -1.72 -0.05
N MET A 164 -0.84 -1.27 -0.36
CA MET A 164 -0.53 -0.68 -1.67
C MET A 164 0.80 -1.22 -2.21
N ASP A 165 0.73 -1.89 -3.35
CA ASP A 165 1.91 -2.38 -4.05
C ASP A 165 2.33 -1.38 -5.12
N GLU A 166 3.45 -0.70 -4.89
CA GLU A 166 4.06 0.28 -5.78
C GLU A 166 3.08 1.33 -6.35
N PRO A 167 2.32 2.04 -5.49
CA PRO A 167 1.26 2.94 -5.93
C PRO A 167 1.76 4.18 -6.68
N LEU A 168 3.07 4.43 -6.73
CA LEU A 168 3.66 5.63 -7.32
C LEU A 168 4.24 5.42 -8.72
N ASN A 169 4.19 4.18 -9.25
CA ASN A 169 4.74 3.88 -10.57
C ASN A 169 4.04 4.68 -11.66
N ASN A 170 4.80 5.14 -12.67
CA ASN A 170 4.32 5.92 -13.82
C ASN A 170 3.64 7.26 -13.47
N LEU A 171 3.90 7.80 -12.27
CA LEU A 171 3.42 9.11 -11.85
C LEU A 171 4.55 10.13 -11.85
N ASP A 172 4.22 11.37 -12.20
CA ASP A 172 5.10 12.50 -11.98
C ASP A 172 5.21 12.86 -10.49
N VAL A 173 6.19 13.69 -10.16
CA VAL A 173 6.51 14.08 -8.77
C VAL A 173 5.30 14.67 -8.05
N LEU A 174 4.50 15.51 -8.73
CA LEU A 174 3.31 16.14 -8.14
C LEU A 174 2.31 15.09 -7.67
N HIS A 175 1.99 14.12 -8.54
CA HIS A 175 1.01 13.09 -8.24
C HIS A 175 1.54 12.07 -7.22
N GLN A 176 2.84 11.75 -7.23
CA GLN A 176 3.47 10.92 -6.19
C GLN A 176 3.27 11.53 -4.81
N HIS A 177 3.59 12.81 -4.65
CA HIS A 177 3.41 13.52 -3.38
C HIS A 177 1.92 13.62 -2.97
N ARG A 178 1.01 13.92 -3.90
CA ARG A 178 -0.43 13.95 -3.62
C ARG A 178 -0.94 12.62 -3.07
N ILE A 179 -0.55 11.49 -3.68
CA ILE A 179 -0.92 10.14 -3.21
C ILE A 179 -0.39 9.91 -1.79
N LEU A 180 0.89 10.19 -1.54
CA LEU A 180 1.48 9.98 -0.22
C LEU A 180 0.85 10.87 0.85
N HIS A 181 0.52 12.12 0.52
CA HIS A 181 -0.25 12.97 1.43
C HIS A 181 -1.66 12.42 1.69
N THR A 182 -2.36 11.92 0.67
CA THR A 182 -3.68 11.28 0.85
C THR A 182 -3.58 10.09 1.79
N VAL A 183 -2.55 9.25 1.63
CA VAL A 183 -2.32 8.10 2.51
C VAL A 183 -1.91 8.54 3.92
N LYS A 184 -1.07 9.56 4.05
CA LYS A 184 -0.69 10.09 5.36
C LYS A 184 -1.91 10.65 6.11
N ASN A 185 -2.74 11.44 5.44
CA ASN A 185 -4.00 11.92 6.01
C ASN A 185 -4.94 10.77 6.41
N PHE A 186 -4.95 9.65 5.65
CA PHE A 186 -5.71 8.47 6.00
C PHE A 186 -5.20 7.85 7.31
N THR A 187 -3.87 7.76 7.51
CA THR A 187 -3.31 7.22 8.75
C THR A 187 -3.46 8.16 9.94
N GLU A 188 -3.37 9.47 9.75
CA GLU A 188 -3.61 10.48 10.78
C GLU A 188 -5.05 10.46 11.34
N ARG A 189 -6.01 9.95 10.55
CA ARG A 189 -7.38 9.68 11.00
C ARG A 189 -7.51 8.36 11.80
N GLY A 190 -6.40 7.74 12.21
CA GLY A 190 -6.36 6.50 12.97
C GLY A 190 -6.47 5.21 12.15
N ASN A 191 -6.45 5.31 10.83
CA ASN A 191 -6.37 4.15 9.93
C ASN A 191 -4.91 3.71 9.73
N THR A 192 -4.68 2.59 9.07
CA THR A 192 -3.34 2.01 8.89
C THR A 192 -3.06 1.78 7.41
N ALA A 193 -1.84 2.02 6.98
CA ALA A 193 -1.42 1.73 5.61
C ALA A 193 -0.11 0.94 5.59
N VAL A 194 -0.01 -0.04 4.68
CA VAL A 194 1.21 -0.79 4.39
C VAL A 194 1.50 -0.61 2.90
N ILE A 195 2.63 0.00 2.58
CA ILE A 195 2.97 0.40 1.20
C ILE A 195 4.33 -0.14 0.80
N VAL A 196 4.46 -0.68 -0.40
CA VAL A 196 5.75 -0.97 -1.03
C VAL A 196 6.18 0.26 -1.82
N LEU A 197 7.37 0.78 -1.53
CA LEU A 197 8.01 1.86 -2.29
C LEU A 197 9.40 1.47 -2.77
N HIS A 198 9.83 2.06 -3.91
CA HIS A 198 11.19 1.96 -4.42
C HIS A 198 12.06 3.15 -4.00
N ASP A 199 11.47 4.33 -3.89
CA ASP A 199 12.18 5.55 -3.51
C ASP A 199 12.37 5.62 -1.99
N LEU A 200 13.64 5.54 -1.56
CA LEU A 200 14.01 5.58 -0.15
C LEU A 200 13.80 6.97 0.47
N ASN A 201 13.94 8.02 -0.33
CA ASN A 201 13.75 9.39 0.16
C ASN A 201 12.28 9.70 0.40
N LEU A 202 11.38 9.20 -0.46
CA LEU A 202 9.94 9.26 -0.20
C LEU A 202 9.55 8.40 1.01
N ALA A 203 10.14 7.21 1.16
CA ALA A 203 9.94 6.40 2.35
C ALA A 203 10.42 7.11 3.62
N ALA A 204 11.60 7.74 3.59
CA ALA A 204 12.14 8.52 4.72
C ALA A 204 11.25 9.71 5.09
N GLN A 205 10.62 10.34 4.10
CA GLN A 205 9.81 11.53 4.29
C GLN A 205 8.43 11.23 4.89
N PHE A 206 7.79 10.13 4.50
CA PHE A 206 6.38 9.89 4.79
C PHE A 206 6.13 8.76 5.81
N ALA A 207 7.02 7.76 5.91
CA ALA A 207 6.80 6.59 6.75
C ALA A 207 6.86 6.92 8.26
N ASP A 208 5.99 6.29 9.04
CA ASP A 208 6.12 6.21 10.49
C ASP A 208 7.11 5.11 10.89
N SER A 209 7.12 4.01 10.12
CA SER A 209 8.12 2.94 10.22
C SER A 209 8.49 2.40 8.84
N VAL A 210 9.68 1.86 8.74
CA VAL A 210 10.24 1.27 7.51
C VAL A 210 10.65 -0.16 7.78
N LEU A 211 10.19 -1.07 6.92
CA LEU A 211 10.60 -2.46 6.88
C LEU A 211 11.53 -2.67 5.68
N LEU A 212 12.82 -2.86 5.96
CA LEU A 212 13.85 -3.06 4.95
C LEU A 212 14.05 -4.55 4.71
N MET A 213 13.85 -4.98 3.47
CA MET A 213 13.99 -6.38 3.06
C MET A 213 15.20 -6.61 2.16
N GLN A 214 15.81 -7.78 2.28
CA GLN A 214 16.82 -8.29 1.36
C GLN A 214 16.72 -9.81 1.27
N LYS A 215 16.69 -10.37 0.05
CA LYS A 215 16.72 -11.84 -0.20
C LYS A 215 15.72 -12.62 0.67
N GLY A 216 14.48 -12.15 0.73
CA GLY A 216 13.39 -12.82 1.45
C GLY A 216 13.42 -12.68 2.98
N LYS A 217 14.28 -11.83 3.53
CA LYS A 217 14.43 -11.62 4.99
C LYS A 217 14.24 -10.15 5.33
N ILE A 218 13.78 -9.88 6.55
CA ILE A 218 13.83 -8.55 7.14
C ILE A 218 15.26 -8.28 7.61
N VAL A 219 15.84 -7.19 7.12
CA VAL A 219 17.14 -6.69 7.56
C VAL A 219 16.99 -5.78 8.78
N ASN A 220 15.98 -4.90 8.73
CA ASN A 220 15.64 -3.99 9.82
C ASN A 220 14.17 -3.57 9.72
N HIS A 221 13.54 -3.31 10.87
CA HIS A 221 12.18 -2.78 10.96
C HIS A 221 12.12 -1.79 12.14
N ASP A 222 12.15 -0.51 11.84
CA ASP A 222 12.13 0.57 12.85
C ASP A 222 11.75 1.91 12.15
N LYS A 223 11.84 3.01 12.86
CA LYS A 223 11.70 4.37 12.31
C LYS A 223 12.74 4.63 11.20
N PRO A 224 12.43 5.53 10.24
CA PRO A 224 13.32 5.84 9.12
C PRO A 224 14.77 6.15 9.54
N GLU A 225 14.97 6.90 10.63
CA GLU A 225 16.30 7.33 11.10
C GLU A 225 17.19 6.16 11.55
N LYS A 226 16.57 5.08 12.02
CA LYS A 226 17.30 3.87 12.45
C LYS A 226 17.51 2.86 11.33
N VAL A 227 16.65 2.86 10.32
CA VAL A 227 16.74 1.97 9.16
C VAL A 227 17.70 2.53 8.12
N PHE A 228 17.60 3.84 7.84
CA PHE A 228 18.37 4.50 6.80
C PHE A 228 19.71 5.00 7.34
N THR A 229 20.62 4.07 7.63
CA THR A 229 22.03 4.38 7.95
C THR A 229 22.93 4.02 6.77
N LYS A 230 24.09 4.68 6.67
CA LYS A 230 25.06 4.45 5.60
C LYS A 230 25.46 2.98 5.52
N GLU A 231 25.74 2.35 6.67
CA GLU A 231 26.20 0.96 6.78
C GLU A 231 25.13 -0.01 6.27
N ILE A 232 23.88 0.16 6.72
CA ILE A 232 22.76 -0.71 6.37
C ILE A 232 22.44 -0.57 4.88
N ILE A 233 22.23 0.66 4.39
CA ILE A 233 21.80 0.91 3.01
C ILE A 233 22.88 0.52 2.01
N SER A 234 24.15 0.91 2.24
CA SER A 234 25.24 0.51 1.34
C SER A 234 25.39 -1.01 1.25
N LYS A 235 25.20 -1.73 2.36
CA LYS A 235 25.26 -3.19 2.40
C LYS A 235 24.09 -3.84 1.67
N VAL A 236 22.86 -3.37 1.91
CA VAL A 236 21.64 -3.96 1.33
C VAL A 236 21.58 -3.75 -0.17
N TYR A 237 21.91 -2.56 -0.64
CA TYR A 237 21.87 -2.23 -2.07
C TYR A 237 23.17 -2.57 -2.80
N ASN A 238 24.21 -3.03 -2.07
CA ASN A 238 25.54 -3.30 -2.60
C ASN A 238 26.11 -2.12 -3.42
N PHE A 239 25.86 -0.92 -2.93
CA PHE A 239 26.28 0.33 -3.58
C PHE A 239 26.54 1.40 -2.53
N PRO A 240 27.64 2.17 -2.63
CA PRO A 240 27.99 3.18 -1.63
C PRO A 240 26.94 4.30 -1.59
N CYS A 241 26.64 4.76 -0.39
CA CYS A 241 25.76 5.91 -0.18
C CYS A 241 26.27 6.76 0.97
N THR A 242 25.83 8.00 0.97
CA THR A 242 25.94 8.92 2.12
C THR A 242 24.55 9.25 2.63
N ILE A 243 24.41 9.35 3.95
CA ILE A 243 23.16 9.79 4.59
C ILE A 243 23.43 11.17 5.19
N CYS A 244 22.61 12.14 4.83
CA CYS A 244 22.58 13.45 5.46
C CYS A 244 21.16 13.77 5.94
N LEU A 245 21.00 14.85 6.70
CA LEU A 245 19.67 15.31 7.10
C LEU A 245 19.11 16.24 6.03
N ASN A 246 17.87 16.02 5.67
CA ASN A 246 17.13 16.94 4.81
C ASN A 246 17.00 18.29 5.51
N PRO A 247 17.47 19.41 4.92
CA PRO A 247 17.49 20.71 5.58
C PRO A 247 16.10 21.27 5.90
N VAL A 248 15.03 20.74 5.25
CA VAL A 248 13.66 21.23 5.43
C VAL A 248 12.95 20.52 6.58
N ASN A 249 13.03 19.18 6.62
CA ASN A 249 12.25 18.36 7.57
C ASN A 249 13.10 17.49 8.51
N GLN A 250 14.43 17.56 8.41
CA GLN A 250 15.40 16.81 9.22
C GLN A 250 15.33 15.29 9.09
N ASN A 251 14.55 14.77 8.13
CA ASN A 251 14.51 13.35 7.85
C ASN A 251 15.78 12.87 7.12
N PRO A 252 16.13 11.59 7.19
CA PRO A 252 17.25 11.02 6.41
C PRO A 252 17.10 11.32 4.92
N LEU A 253 18.17 11.77 4.29
CA LEU A 253 18.30 11.96 2.85
C LEU A 253 19.40 11.02 2.34
N ILE A 254 19.02 10.08 1.50
CA ILE A 254 19.89 9.05 0.95
C ILE A 254 20.44 9.53 -0.39
N ILE A 255 21.78 9.61 -0.49
CA ILE A 255 22.51 10.02 -1.69
C ILE A 255 23.41 8.85 -2.09
N PHE A 256 23.11 8.24 -3.24
CA PHE A 256 23.92 7.14 -3.78
C PHE A 256 25.07 7.63 -4.65
N GLY A 257 26.18 6.89 -4.69
CA GLY A 257 27.31 7.12 -5.59
C GLY A 257 28.34 8.12 -5.05
N THR A 258 28.37 8.34 -3.75
CA THR A 258 29.36 9.22 -3.10
C THR A 258 30.34 8.45 -2.23
#